data_09d8218986d368748f2b585c306df5d5
#
_entry.id   09d8218986d368748f2b585c306df5d5
#
_cell.length_a   1.000
_cell.length_b   1.000
_cell.length_c   1.000
_cell.angle_alpha   90.00
_cell.angle_beta   90.00
_cell.angle_gamma   90.00
#
_symmetry.space_group_name_H-M   'P 1'
#
loop_
_entity.id
_entity.type
_entity.pdbx_description
1 polymer ?
#
loop_
_entity_poly.entity_id
_entity_poly.type
_entity_poly.pdbx_seq_one_letter_code
_entity_poly.pdbx_strand_id
1 'polypeptide(L)'
;VDSASLVAQLFKIEGYDKLLSDYESLNRANEDLKIRIAQTRQNEQALELESKRANQYQTNYENAIEQLERLKKPSRKDRLSSFTSFNDFDYVANLEPYGNNLGELSWLKNIQEKMELSGIKISPKLLYAFHTSVKIHDWSPLVVLAGVSGTGKSELPRQYAHHGGMNFVSVPVKPDWDSMQSLFGYYNSIENKFEPTELSRAIYYMQSAQMKNTMLLILLDEMNLSYVELYFSDLLSKFETNRGTDDVITYDISLGANETPEKMEIGSNILWVGTMNEDETTKALSDKVVDRSTLLTFPRPKTLVSRRADVKIAAPEKRLSQNVWNKWCKVTLDEEQIKGKIDIENYRKIIESINDQMSKVNRNLGHRVWQSIERYVFSHPLTIANIDNGTEFKKQFDSAFAEAVAFKVMPKLRGIEVSGESKKVLDAIGVIINTDVPSLSEDYKQAMSLSSRIFQWCSAKFMDVESTNN
;
A
#
# COMPACT_ATOMS: atom_id res chain seq x y z
N VAL A 1 -61.33 -86.06 54.48
CA VAL A 1 -60.61 -85.56 55.65
C VAL A 1 -60.94 -84.07 55.71
N ASP A 2 -61.65 -83.76 56.79
CA ASP A 2 -62.26 -82.44 57.05
C ASP A 2 -61.17 -81.32 57.16
N SER A 3 -61.32 -80.28 56.39
CA SER A 3 -60.35 -79.17 56.36
C SER A 3 -60.13 -78.54 57.73
N ALA A 4 -61.13 -78.64 58.59
CA ALA A 4 -61.04 -78.16 59.99
C ALA A 4 -60.09 -79.03 60.85
N SER A 5 -59.98 -80.34 60.58
CA SER A 5 -59.02 -81.21 61.25
C SER A 5 -57.57 -80.96 60.84
N LEU A 6 -57.30 -80.58 59.57
CA LEU A 6 -55.98 -80.22 59.09
C LEU A 6 -55.52 -78.88 59.63
N VAL A 7 -56.41 -77.91 59.73
CA VAL A 7 -56.13 -76.60 60.33
C VAL A 7 -55.80 -76.75 61.82
N ALA A 8 -56.56 -77.63 62.58
CA ALA A 8 -56.32 -77.90 64.02
C ALA A 8 -55.02 -78.66 64.28
N GLN A 9 -54.51 -79.44 63.29
CA GLN A 9 -53.18 -80.07 63.35
C GLN A 9 -52.04 -79.08 63.08
N LEU A 10 -52.23 -78.12 62.20
CA LEU A 10 -51.26 -77.07 61.94
C LEU A 10 -50.99 -76.15 63.11
N PHE A 11 -52.05 -75.90 63.95
CA PHE A 11 -51.88 -75.07 65.19
C PHE A 11 -51.15 -75.84 66.33
N LYS A 12 -50.86 -77.12 66.20
CA LYS A 12 -50.09 -77.95 67.19
C LYS A 12 -48.61 -78.06 66.84
N ILE A 13 -48.15 -77.49 65.79
CA ILE A 13 -46.71 -77.43 65.44
C ILE A 13 -46.05 -76.43 66.31
N GLU A 14 -45.13 -76.87 67.17
CA GLU A 14 -44.31 -76.00 68.02
C GLU A 14 -43.55 -74.95 67.16
N GLY A 15 -43.86 -73.65 67.33
CA GLY A 15 -43.31 -72.57 66.51
C GLY A 15 -44.22 -71.98 65.42
N TYR A 16 -45.46 -72.50 65.19
CA TYR A 16 -46.40 -72.01 64.23
C TYR A 16 -46.77 -70.53 64.44
N ASP A 17 -47.02 -70.14 65.69
CA ASP A 17 -47.38 -68.82 66.12
C ASP A 17 -46.22 -67.79 65.81
N LYS A 18 -44.99 -68.28 65.98
CA LYS A 18 -43.80 -67.48 65.65
C LYS A 18 -43.70 -67.29 64.15
N LEU A 19 -43.92 -68.39 63.39
CA LEU A 19 -43.87 -68.32 61.92
C LEU A 19 -44.98 -67.44 61.35
N LEU A 20 -46.17 -67.47 61.93
CA LEU A 20 -47.29 -66.59 61.57
C LEU A 20 -46.97 -65.12 61.87
N SER A 21 -46.40 -64.82 63.05
CA SER A 21 -45.96 -63.49 63.46
C SER A 21 -44.86 -62.95 62.55
N ASP A 22 -43.89 -63.81 62.21
CA ASP A 22 -42.79 -63.41 61.28
C ASP A 22 -43.35 -63.21 59.88
N TYR A 23 -44.28 -63.99 59.40
CA TYR A 23 -44.97 -63.84 58.11
C TYR A 23 -45.77 -62.52 58.08
N GLU A 24 -46.53 -62.19 59.11
CA GLU A 24 -47.27 -60.93 59.20
C GLU A 24 -46.33 -59.71 59.28
N SER A 25 -45.23 -59.84 60.01
CA SER A 25 -44.23 -58.77 60.10
C SER A 25 -43.54 -58.53 58.74
N LEU A 26 -43.19 -59.65 58.01
CA LEU A 26 -42.61 -59.57 56.65
C LEU A 26 -43.60 -58.99 55.66
N ASN A 27 -44.87 -59.33 55.77
CA ASN A 27 -45.91 -58.84 54.93
C ASN A 27 -46.14 -57.35 55.13
N ARG A 28 -46.12 -56.80 56.37
CA ARG A 28 -46.15 -55.37 56.68
C ARG A 28 -44.92 -54.65 56.14
N ALA A 29 -43.73 -55.25 56.34
CA ALA A 29 -42.48 -54.68 55.79
C ALA A 29 -42.48 -54.60 54.25
N ASN A 30 -43.09 -55.64 53.63
CA ASN A 30 -43.18 -55.64 52.14
C ASN A 30 -44.17 -54.60 51.62
N GLU A 31 -45.28 -54.35 52.29
CA GLU A 31 -46.21 -53.26 51.96
C GLU A 31 -45.57 -51.88 52.18
N ASP A 32 -44.83 -51.68 53.27
CA ASP A 32 -44.09 -50.47 53.52
C ASP A 32 -43.00 -50.18 52.41
N LEU A 33 -42.29 -51.23 51.99
CA LEU A 33 -41.34 -51.16 50.90
C LEU A 33 -42.02 -50.82 49.58
N LYS A 34 -43.19 -51.37 49.28
CA LYS A 34 -43.95 -51.02 48.08
C LYS A 34 -44.34 -49.53 48.06
N ILE A 35 -44.78 -49.02 49.22
CA ILE A 35 -45.12 -47.58 49.35
C ILE A 35 -43.91 -46.75 49.17
N ARG A 36 -42.73 -47.09 49.75
CA ARG A 36 -41.48 -46.34 49.60
C ARG A 36 -41.00 -46.38 48.15
N ILE A 37 -41.08 -47.52 47.49
CA ILE A 37 -40.73 -47.63 46.07
C ILE A 37 -41.62 -46.72 45.20
N ALA A 38 -42.94 -46.70 45.50
CA ALA A 38 -43.86 -45.79 44.76
C ALA A 38 -43.55 -44.33 44.99
N GLN A 39 -43.21 -43.93 46.22
CA GLN A 39 -42.80 -42.61 46.55
C GLN A 39 -41.46 -42.21 45.90
N THR A 40 -40.47 -43.12 45.93
CA THR A 40 -39.17 -42.90 45.29
C THR A 40 -39.34 -42.69 43.75
N ARG A 41 -40.16 -43.54 43.09
CA ARG A 41 -40.46 -43.33 41.67
C ARG A 41 -41.16 -42.03 41.37
N GLN A 42 -42.06 -41.59 42.21
CA GLN A 42 -42.69 -40.26 42.08
C GLN A 42 -41.70 -39.12 42.22
N ASN A 43 -40.79 -39.24 43.19
CA ASN A 43 -39.73 -38.24 43.41
C ASN A 43 -38.72 -38.22 42.22
N GLU A 44 -38.35 -39.40 41.69
CA GLU A 44 -37.51 -39.53 40.50
C GLU A 44 -38.15 -38.84 39.28
N GLN A 45 -39.44 -39.09 39.04
CA GLN A 45 -40.18 -38.45 37.95
C GLN A 45 -40.27 -36.92 38.13
N ALA A 46 -40.49 -36.46 39.36
CA ALA A 46 -40.47 -35.01 39.67
C ALA A 46 -39.09 -34.37 39.42
N LEU A 47 -38.04 -35.05 39.85
CA LEU A 47 -36.65 -34.58 39.66
C LEU A 47 -36.27 -34.56 38.17
N GLU A 48 -36.68 -35.58 37.40
CA GLU A 48 -36.48 -35.60 35.94
C GLU A 48 -37.22 -34.46 35.24
N LEU A 49 -38.43 -34.13 35.67
CA LEU A 49 -39.18 -33.01 35.13
C LEU A 49 -38.55 -31.65 35.47
N GLU A 50 -38.06 -31.49 36.71
CA GLU A 50 -37.32 -30.29 37.11
C GLU A 50 -35.99 -30.15 36.37
N SER A 51 -35.25 -31.23 36.18
CA SER A 51 -34.03 -31.23 35.38
C SER A 51 -34.31 -30.85 33.94
N LYS A 52 -35.37 -31.37 33.31
CA LYS A 52 -35.78 -30.97 31.95
C LYS A 52 -36.15 -29.49 31.90
N ARG A 53 -36.85 -28.95 32.90
CA ARG A 53 -37.15 -27.52 33.00
C ARG A 53 -35.91 -26.67 33.20
N ALA A 54 -34.99 -27.07 34.06
CA ALA A 54 -33.73 -26.36 34.28
C ALA A 54 -32.90 -26.26 33.01
N ASN A 55 -32.77 -27.39 32.28
CA ASN A 55 -32.06 -27.39 30.99
C ASN A 55 -32.74 -26.47 29.96
N GLN A 56 -34.08 -26.46 29.92
CA GLN A 56 -34.81 -25.59 29.02
C GLN A 56 -34.64 -24.10 29.37
N TYR A 57 -34.62 -23.75 30.66
CA TYR A 57 -34.31 -22.39 31.11
C TYR A 57 -32.89 -22.00 30.79
N GLN A 58 -31.93 -22.90 30.94
CA GLN A 58 -30.53 -22.61 30.60
C GLN A 58 -30.36 -22.37 29.08
N THR A 59 -30.97 -23.21 28.24
CA THR A 59 -30.95 -22.99 26.79
C THR A 59 -31.62 -21.65 26.37
N ASN A 60 -32.76 -21.34 27.02
CA ASN A 60 -33.44 -20.06 26.75
C ASN A 60 -32.61 -18.85 27.23
N TYR A 61 -31.91 -18.99 28.34
CA TYR A 61 -31.01 -17.97 28.87
C TYR A 61 -29.79 -17.76 27.95
N GLU A 62 -29.17 -18.82 27.49
CA GLU A 62 -28.05 -18.76 26.53
C GLU A 62 -28.50 -18.12 25.22
N ASN A 63 -29.65 -18.51 24.68
CA ASN A 63 -30.24 -17.88 23.49
C ASN A 63 -30.56 -16.39 23.70
N ALA A 64 -31.04 -15.99 24.87
CA ALA A 64 -31.33 -14.61 25.20
C ALA A 64 -30.04 -13.77 25.34
N ILE A 65 -28.96 -14.34 25.90
CA ILE A 65 -27.64 -13.69 25.96
C ILE A 65 -27.13 -13.50 24.53
N GLU A 66 -27.17 -14.52 23.69
CA GLU A 66 -26.74 -14.40 22.29
C GLU A 66 -27.52 -13.32 21.53
N GLN A 67 -28.84 -13.25 21.73
CA GLN A 67 -29.66 -12.17 21.16
C GLN A 67 -29.30 -10.78 21.73
N LEU A 68 -29.02 -10.66 23.01
CA LEU A 68 -28.57 -9.42 23.63
C LEU A 68 -27.17 -9.00 23.15
N GLU A 69 -26.28 -9.94 22.92
CA GLU A 69 -24.96 -9.65 22.32
C GLU A 69 -25.08 -9.17 20.87
N ARG A 70 -25.96 -9.77 20.09
CA ARG A 70 -26.29 -9.32 18.72
C ARG A 70 -26.94 -7.93 18.68
N LEU A 71 -27.68 -7.56 19.73
CA LEU A 71 -28.30 -6.22 19.89
C LEU A 71 -27.37 -5.17 20.49
N LYS A 72 -26.27 -5.56 21.11
CA LYS A 72 -25.23 -4.62 21.57
C LYS A 72 -24.61 -3.95 20.35
N LYS A 73 -24.81 -2.65 20.18
CA LYS A 73 -24.07 -1.86 19.19
C LYS A 73 -22.59 -1.96 19.51
N PRO A 74 -21.75 -2.47 18.58
CA PRO A 74 -20.32 -2.55 18.82
C PRO A 74 -19.76 -1.16 19.11
N SER A 75 -18.85 -1.07 20.05
CA SER A 75 -18.17 0.18 20.36
C SER A 75 -17.31 0.64 19.16
N ARG A 76 -16.96 1.92 19.10
CA ARG A 76 -16.02 2.44 18.09
C ARG A 76 -14.71 1.63 18.08
N LYS A 77 -14.21 1.21 19.25
CA LYS A 77 -13.01 0.37 19.37
C LYS A 77 -13.19 -1.00 18.72
N ASP A 78 -14.37 -1.63 18.89
CA ASP A 78 -14.65 -2.93 18.29
C ASP A 78 -14.71 -2.81 16.76
N ARG A 79 -15.28 -1.72 16.23
CA ARG A 79 -15.37 -1.44 14.79
C ARG A 79 -14.00 -1.21 14.14
N LEU A 80 -13.01 -0.74 14.91
CA LEU A 80 -11.64 -0.50 14.47
C LEU A 80 -10.67 -1.62 14.92
N SER A 81 -11.18 -2.70 15.49
CA SER A 81 -10.34 -3.76 16.07
C SER A 81 -9.40 -4.43 15.05
N SER A 82 -9.76 -4.41 13.77
CA SER A 82 -8.95 -4.96 12.67
C SER A 82 -7.71 -4.12 12.33
N PHE A 83 -7.61 -2.89 12.86
CA PHE A 83 -6.42 -2.04 12.74
C PHE A 83 -5.33 -2.35 13.78
N THR A 84 -5.46 -3.43 14.55
CA THR A 84 -4.47 -3.80 15.55
C THR A 84 -3.13 -4.14 14.93
N SER A 85 -2.07 -3.57 15.48
CA SER A 85 -0.62 -3.81 15.29
C SER A 85 -0.14 -4.13 13.85
N PHE A 86 0.67 -3.25 13.31
CA PHE A 86 1.49 -3.49 12.12
C PHE A 86 2.95 -3.63 12.58
N ASN A 87 3.29 -4.81 13.10
CA ASN A 87 4.56 -5.06 13.80
C ASN A 87 5.80 -4.96 12.88
N ASP A 88 5.60 -5.03 11.56
CA ASP A 88 6.71 -5.00 10.59
C ASP A 88 7.48 -3.66 10.58
N PHE A 89 6.85 -2.57 11.07
CA PHE A 89 7.47 -1.25 11.13
C PHE A 89 8.23 -0.98 12.43
N ASP A 90 8.01 -1.77 13.47
CA ASP A 90 8.62 -1.55 14.78
C ASP A 90 10.14 -1.58 14.73
N TYR A 91 10.71 -2.40 13.84
CA TYR A 91 12.15 -2.45 13.67
C TYR A 91 12.71 -1.08 13.25
N VAL A 92 12.16 -0.44 12.20
CA VAL A 92 12.62 0.88 11.71
C VAL A 92 12.38 1.96 12.75
N ALA A 93 11.24 1.94 13.44
CA ALA A 93 10.89 2.92 14.47
C ALA A 93 11.88 2.91 15.65
N ASN A 94 12.42 1.75 15.99
CA ASN A 94 13.37 1.57 17.10
C ASN A 94 14.82 1.92 16.73
N LEU A 95 15.12 2.17 15.43
CA LEU A 95 16.45 2.61 15.01
C LEU A 95 16.70 4.06 15.44
N GLU A 96 17.96 4.36 15.75
CA GLU A 96 18.41 5.72 15.96
C GLU A 96 18.19 6.57 14.69
N PRO A 97 17.64 7.78 14.79
CA PRO A 97 17.48 8.64 13.64
C PRO A 97 18.84 9.13 13.12
N TYR A 98 18.90 9.35 11.82
CA TYR A 98 20.01 10.15 11.27
C TYR A 98 20.02 11.54 11.89
N GLY A 99 21.21 12.13 12.06
CA GLY A 99 21.35 13.50 12.55
C GLY A 99 20.69 14.53 11.61
N ASN A 100 20.19 15.63 12.18
CA ASN A 100 19.50 16.69 11.43
C ASN A 100 20.34 17.37 10.33
N ASN A 101 21.66 17.18 10.35
CA ASN A 101 22.60 17.74 9.35
C ASN A 101 23.03 16.68 8.31
N LEU A 102 22.27 15.60 8.16
CA LEU A 102 22.54 14.61 7.13
C LEU A 102 22.51 15.24 5.74
N GLY A 103 23.61 15.12 5.01
CA GLY A 103 23.71 15.58 3.62
C GLY A 103 22.94 14.65 2.67
N GLU A 104 22.09 15.23 1.83
CA GLU A 104 21.26 14.48 0.87
C GLU A 104 22.10 13.60 -0.08
N LEU A 105 23.16 14.17 -0.67
CA LEU A 105 24.05 13.44 -1.58
C LEU A 105 24.84 12.32 -0.88
N SER A 106 25.31 12.56 0.36
CA SER A 106 26.03 11.53 1.12
C SER A 106 25.10 10.36 1.49
N TRP A 107 23.85 10.65 1.80
CA TRP A 107 22.84 9.63 2.05
C TRP A 107 22.55 8.80 0.79
N LEU A 108 22.37 9.45 -0.37
CA LEU A 108 22.17 8.77 -1.65
C LEU A 108 23.36 7.88 -2.05
N LYS A 109 24.60 8.38 -1.88
CA LYS A 109 25.81 7.60 -2.13
C LYS A 109 25.89 6.35 -1.23
N ASN A 110 25.57 6.49 0.06
CA ASN A 110 25.53 5.36 0.97
C ASN A 110 24.47 4.32 0.56
N ILE A 111 23.30 4.75 0.08
CA ILE A 111 22.29 3.83 -0.47
C ILE A 111 22.85 3.09 -1.69
N GLN A 112 23.45 3.82 -2.63
CA GLN A 112 24.04 3.24 -3.83
C GLN A 112 25.11 2.18 -3.50
N GLU A 113 26.05 2.51 -2.63
CA GLU A 113 27.11 1.59 -2.18
C GLU A 113 26.53 0.32 -1.54
N LYS A 114 25.50 0.47 -0.69
CA LYS A 114 24.83 -0.67 -0.06
C LYS A 114 24.05 -1.54 -1.06
N MET A 115 23.41 -0.92 -2.08
CA MET A 115 22.77 -1.64 -3.17
C MET A 115 23.79 -2.46 -3.98
N GLU A 116 24.93 -1.85 -4.33
CA GLU A 116 26.01 -2.53 -5.07
C GLU A 116 26.59 -3.71 -4.28
N LEU A 117 26.82 -3.52 -2.97
CA LEU A 117 27.23 -4.58 -2.06
C LEU A 117 26.20 -5.72 -1.99
N SER A 118 24.92 -5.40 -2.12
CA SER A 118 23.82 -6.37 -2.17
C SER A 118 23.66 -7.03 -3.56
N GLY A 119 24.55 -6.73 -4.50
CA GLY A 119 24.56 -7.30 -5.85
C GLY A 119 23.52 -6.67 -6.79
N ILE A 120 22.94 -5.53 -6.38
CA ILE A 120 21.96 -4.80 -7.18
C ILE A 120 22.63 -3.63 -7.86
N LYS A 121 22.77 -3.70 -9.19
CA LYS A 121 23.37 -2.64 -10.00
C LYS A 121 22.29 -1.72 -10.52
N ILE A 122 22.24 -0.51 -9.98
CA ILE A 122 21.39 0.57 -10.45
C ILE A 122 22.29 1.74 -10.80
N SER A 123 22.06 2.38 -11.97
CA SER A 123 22.86 3.55 -12.34
C SER A 123 22.64 4.68 -11.33
N PRO A 124 23.69 5.42 -10.94
CA PRO A 124 23.55 6.60 -10.07
C PRO A 124 22.51 7.59 -10.60
N LYS A 125 22.48 7.77 -11.90
CA LYS A 125 21.52 8.68 -12.57
C LYS A 125 20.07 8.24 -12.32
N LEU A 126 19.77 6.94 -12.43
CA LEU A 126 18.44 6.41 -12.16
C LEU A 126 18.06 6.56 -10.67
N LEU A 127 19.01 6.35 -9.77
CA LEU A 127 18.78 6.54 -8.33
C LEU A 127 18.48 8.00 -7.99
N TYR A 128 19.25 8.96 -8.54
CA TYR A 128 19.02 10.39 -8.33
C TYR A 128 17.71 10.86 -8.96
N ALA A 129 17.37 10.36 -10.15
CA ALA A 129 16.11 10.66 -10.81
C ALA A 129 14.91 10.14 -10.00
N PHE A 130 15.01 8.91 -9.48
CA PHE A 130 14.00 8.33 -8.59
C PHE A 130 13.84 9.17 -7.32
N HIS A 131 14.96 9.48 -6.64
CA HIS A 131 14.97 10.31 -5.44
C HIS A 131 14.35 11.69 -5.68
N THR A 132 14.75 12.38 -6.74
CA THR A 132 14.18 13.68 -7.09
C THR A 132 12.68 13.58 -7.35
N SER A 133 12.24 12.52 -8.03
CA SER A 133 10.82 12.28 -8.31
C SER A 133 10.00 12.08 -7.04
N VAL A 134 10.48 11.32 -6.06
CA VAL A 134 9.77 11.14 -4.78
C VAL A 134 9.92 12.36 -3.87
N LYS A 135 10.99 13.14 -3.99
CA LYS A 135 11.21 14.37 -3.23
C LYS A 135 10.19 15.47 -3.57
N ILE A 136 9.79 15.57 -4.82
CA ILE A 136 8.79 16.53 -5.29
C ILE A 136 7.34 16.04 -5.16
N HIS A 137 7.06 15.15 -4.21
CA HIS A 137 5.74 14.52 -4.02
C HIS A 137 4.60 15.54 -3.77
N ASP A 138 4.90 16.73 -3.27
CA ASP A 138 3.97 17.86 -3.12
C ASP A 138 3.49 18.43 -4.46
N TRP A 139 4.27 18.26 -5.54
CA TRP A 139 3.94 18.69 -6.90
C TRP A 139 3.56 17.53 -7.83
N SER A 140 4.13 16.36 -7.62
CA SER A 140 3.91 15.16 -8.40
C SER A 140 3.84 13.96 -7.44
N PRO A 141 2.68 13.69 -6.84
CA PRO A 141 2.54 12.81 -5.69
C PRO A 141 2.79 11.33 -5.98
N LEU A 142 2.75 10.93 -7.25
CA LEU A 142 2.90 9.54 -7.66
C LEU A 142 4.10 9.38 -8.60
N VAL A 143 5.03 8.51 -8.25
CA VAL A 143 6.12 8.11 -9.13
C VAL A 143 5.77 6.77 -9.75
N VAL A 144 5.75 6.68 -11.09
CA VAL A 144 5.46 5.45 -11.82
C VAL A 144 6.73 4.93 -12.47
N LEU A 145 7.13 3.72 -12.13
CA LEU A 145 8.29 3.03 -12.71
C LEU A 145 7.82 2.13 -13.85
N ALA A 146 8.05 2.56 -15.08
CA ALA A 146 7.62 1.86 -16.27
C ALA A 146 8.77 1.08 -16.93
N GLY A 147 8.46 -0.01 -17.61
CA GLY A 147 9.43 -0.78 -18.39
C GLY A 147 9.13 -2.27 -18.44
N VAL A 148 10.03 -3.01 -19.07
CA VAL A 148 9.90 -4.47 -19.26
C VAL A 148 9.93 -5.20 -17.92
N SER A 149 9.23 -6.33 -17.82
CA SER A 149 9.27 -7.18 -16.63
C SER A 149 10.71 -7.67 -16.33
N GLY A 150 11.05 -7.77 -15.02
CA GLY A 150 12.37 -8.25 -14.58
C GLY A 150 13.50 -7.22 -14.65
N THR A 151 13.25 -5.95 -14.90
CA THR A 151 14.28 -4.89 -14.94
C THR A 151 14.65 -4.28 -13.59
N GLY A 152 14.03 -4.74 -12.49
CA GLY A 152 14.31 -4.23 -11.15
C GLY A 152 13.41 -3.09 -10.69
N LYS A 153 12.28 -2.82 -11.37
CA LYS A 153 11.32 -1.77 -11.02
C LYS A 153 10.84 -1.82 -9.57
N SER A 154 10.41 -3.00 -9.13
CA SER A 154 9.92 -3.18 -7.74
C SER A 154 11.08 -3.27 -6.73
N GLU A 155 12.29 -3.63 -7.20
CA GLU A 155 13.47 -3.74 -6.35
C GLU A 155 14.06 -2.37 -5.98
N LEU A 156 14.06 -1.40 -6.89
CA LEU A 156 14.58 -0.05 -6.61
C LEU A 156 13.90 0.60 -5.41
N PRO A 157 12.56 0.77 -5.36
CA PRO A 157 11.89 1.40 -4.21
C PRO A 157 12.08 0.61 -2.92
N ARG A 158 12.10 -0.74 -2.99
CA ARG A 158 12.33 -1.59 -1.82
C ARG A 158 13.71 -1.37 -1.23
N GLN A 159 14.75 -1.41 -2.06
CA GLN A 159 16.13 -1.21 -1.60
C GLN A 159 16.40 0.24 -1.17
N TYR A 160 15.81 1.19 -1.87
CA TYR A 160 15.86 2.59 -1.49
C TYR A 160 15.28 2.82 -0.10
N ALA A 161 14.09 2.29 0.19
CA ALA A 161 13.49 2.39 1.51
C ALA A 161 14.32 1.65 2.57
N HIS A 162 14.73 0.41 2.29
CA HIS A 162 15.50 -0.41 3.21
C HIS A 162 16.83 0.24 3.59
N HIS A 163 17.67 0.56 2.63
CA HIS A 163 18.98 1.17 2.90
C HIS A 163 18.89 2.63 3.33
N GLY A 164 17.79 3.30 2.97
CA GLY A 164 17.47 4.65 3.39
C GLY A 164 16.96 4.77 4.82
N GLY A 165 16.58 3.67 5.46
CA GLY A 165 16.01 3.65 6.81
C GLY A 165 14.56 4.15 6.85
N MET A 166 13.75 3.74 5.87
CA MET A 166 12.32 4.02 5.77
C MET A 166 11.51 2.73 5.98
N ASN A 167 10.28 2.86 6.46
CA ASN A 167 9.29 1.79 6.38
C ASN A 167 8.90 1.53 4.92
N PHE A 168 8.53 0.30 4.61
CA PHE A 168 8.16 -0.08 3.27
C PHE A 168 6.96 -1.02 3.28
N VAL A 169 6.00 -0.79 2.40
CA VAL A 169 4.89 -1.70 2.14
C VAL A 169 4.72 -1.88 0.63
N SER A 170 4.61 -3.13 0.19
CA SER A 170 4.33 -3.47 -1.20
C SER A 170 2.93 -4.04 -1.33
N VAL A 171 2.11 -3.39 -2.13
CA VAL A 171 0.70 -3.72 -2.33
C VAL A 171 0.51 -4.18 -3.77
N PRO A 172 0.33 -5.48 -4.01
CA PRO A 172 0.05 -5.99 -5.35
C PRO A 172 -1.35 -5.57 -5.79
N VAL A 173 -1.42 -4.85 -6.89
CA VAL A 173 -2.70 -4.46 -7.48
C VAL A 173 -3.32 -5.66 -8.20
N LYS A 174 -4.63 -5.84 -8.06
CA LYS A 174 -5.35 -6.94 -8.69
C LYS A 174 -6.21 -6.45 -9.86
N PRO A 175 -6.46 -7.30 -10.86
CA PRO A 175 -7.28 -6.92 -12.04
C PRO A 175 -8.74 -6.54 -11.72
N ASP A 176 -9.25 -6.98 -10.57
CA ASP A 176 -10.60 -6.75 -10.09
C ASP A 176 -10.76 -5.46 -9.27
N TRP A 177 -9.72 -4.66 -9.13
CA TRP A 177 -9.80 -3.39 -8.39
C TRP A 177 -10.58 -2.34 -9.20
N ASP A 178 -11.71 -1.90 -8.67
CA ASP A 178 -12.67 -1.00 -9.31
C ASP A 178 -13.04 0.23 -8.46
N SER A 179 -12.55 0.32 -7.22
CA SER A 179 -12.95 1.36 -6.27
C SER A 179 -11.91 1.62 -5.19
N MET A 180 -12.07 2.72 -4.47
CA MET A 180 -11.25 3.02 -3.29
C MET A 180 -11.38 1.96 -2.19
N GLN A 181 -12.45 1.20 -2.16
CA GLN A 181 -12.63 0.09 -1.22
C GLN A 181 -11.62 -1.03 -1.49
N SER A 182 -11.30 -1.28 -2.76
CA SER A 182 -10.24 -2.23 -3.13
C SER A 182 -8.88 -1.80 -2.57
N LEU A 183 -8.62 -0.49 -2.51
CA LEU A 183 -7.37 0.09 -2.00
C LEU A 183 -7.32 0.14 -0.48
N PHE A 184 -8.39 0.59 0.20
CA PHE A 184 -8.39 0.87 1.63
C PHE A 184 -9.18 -0.10 2.49
N GLY A 185 -10.08 -0.88 1.90
CA GLY A 185 -11.00 -1.76 2.61
C GLY A 185 -12.41 -1.20 2.71
N TYR A 186 -13.28 -1.92 3.41
CA TYR A 186 -14.69 -1.62 3.49
C TYR A 186 -15.26 -1.95 4.87
N TYR A 187 -16.43 -1.38 5.17
CA TYR A 187 -17.17 -1.70 6.38
C TYR A 187 -18.00 -2.98 6.17
N ASN A 188 -17.72 -4.00 6.97
CA ASN A 188 -18.47 -5.25 7.00
C ASN A 188 -19.67 -5.09 7.95
N SER A 189 -20.87 -4.95 7.38
CA SER A 189 -22.09 -4.76 8.16
C SER A 189 -22.55 -6.02 8.91
N ILE A 190 -22.06 -7.21 8.54
CA ILE A 190 -22.38 -8.47 9.24
C ILE A 190 -21.58 -8.56 10.53
N GLU A 191 -20.29 -8.32 10.45
CA GLU A 191 -19.39 -8.35 11.61
C GLU A 191 -19.33 -7.00 12.37
N ASN A 192 -20.00 -5.97 11.85
CA ASN A 192 -20.00 -4.62 12.40
C ASN A 192 -18.60 -4.04 12.65
N LYS A 193 -17.66 -4.34 11.77
CA LYS A 193 -16.28 -3.83 11.84
C LYS A 193 -15.79 -3.39 10.47
N PHE A 194 -14.76 -2.55 10.45
CA PHE A 194 -14.06 -2.20 9.21
C PHE A 194 -13.03 -3.29 8.90
N GLU A 195 -13.02 -3.75 7.64
CA GLU A 195 -12.04 -4.70 7.11
C GLU A 195 -10.97 -3.92 6.33
N PRO A 196 -9.87 -3.56 6.96
CA PRO A 196 -8.80 -2.81 6.32
C PRO A 196 -7.96 -3.69 5.40
N THR A 197 -7.46 -3.11 4.32
CA THR A 197 -6.37 -3.71 3.55
C THR A 197 -5.05 -3.60 4.32
N GLU A 198 -4.01 -4.26 3.85
CA GLU A 198 -2.66 -4.10 4.39
C GLU A 198 -2.20 -2.64 4.29
N LEU A 199 -2.50 -1.98 3.17
CA LEU A 199 -2.19 -0.58 2.95
C LEU A 199 -2.84 0.35 3.98
N SER A 200 -4.14 0.20 4.21
CA SER A 200 -4.83 1.06 5.18
C SER A 200 -4.36 0.80 6.62
N ARG A 201 -4.03 -0.44 6.97
CA ARG A 201 -3.41 -0.75 8.25
C ARG A 201 -2.05 -0.07 8.41
N ALA A 202 -1.21 -0.12 7.38
CA ALA A 202 0.09 0.54 7.39
C ALA A 202 -0.05 2.06 7.57
N ILE A 203 -0.90 2.71 6.78
CA ILE A 203 -1.13 4.16 6.86
C ILE A 203 -1.72 4.55 8.23
N TYR A 204 -2.69 3.81 8.74
CA TYR A 204 -3.29 4.08 10.04
C TYR A 204 -2.27 3.92 11.17
N TYR A 205 -1.38 2.94 11.08
CA TYR A 205 -0.31 2.74 12.05
C TYR A 205 0.72 3.88 12.06
N MET A 206 0.97 4.52 10.91
CA MET A 206 1.84 5.69 10.81
C MET A 206 1.35 6.89 11.65
N GLN A 207 0.07 6.92 12.04
CA GLN A 207 -0.48 7.96 12.92
C GLN A 207 -0.11 7.75 14.40
N SER A 208 0.40 6.57 14.76
CA SER A 208 0.79 6.26 16.14
C SER A 208 1.95 7.14 16.60
N ALA A 209 2.03 7.39 17.92
CA ALA A 209 3.10 8.20 18.50
C ALA A 209 4.51 7.65 18.20
N GLN A 210 4.64 6.33 18.09
CA GLN A 210 5.89 5.65 17.76
C GLN A 210 6.36 5.93 16.34
N MET A 211 5.42 6.07 15.38
CA MET A 211 5.71 6.29 13.96
C MET A 211 5.78 7.76 13.55
N LYS A 212 5.37 8.69 14.42
CA LYS A 212 5.14 10.12 14.09
C LYS A 212 6.29 10.83 13.37
N ASN A 213 7.52 10.37 13.50
CA ASN A 213 8.68 10.99 12.83
C ASN A 213 9.46 9.94 12.02
N THR A 214 8.74 9.07 11.34
CA THR A 214 9.31 8.08 10.43
C THR A 214 8.77 8.29 9.02
N MET A 215 9.44 7.71 8.02
CA MET A 215 8.99 7.74 6.63
C MET A 215 8.40 6.39 6.23
N LEU A 216 7.40 6.42 5.37
CA LEU A 216 6.81 5.24 4.72
C LEU A 216 6.88 5.39 3.21
N LEU A 217 7.41 4.39 2.52
CA LEU A 217 7.33 4.27 1.08
C LEU A 217 6.35 3.15 0.71
N ILE A 218 5.30 3.50 -0.01
CA ILE A 218 4.28 2.59 -0.52
C ILE A 218 4.61 2.26 -1.97
N LEU A 219 4.62 0.96 -2.28
CA LEU A 219 4.74 0.46 -3.64
C LEU A 219 3.41 -0.19 -4.07
N LEU A 220 2.75 0.40 -5.06
CA LEU A 220 1.64 -0.22 -5.78
C LEU A 220 2.24 -1.06 -6.91
N ASP A 221 2.40 -2.37 -6.66
CA ASP A 221 3.07 -3.24 -7.62
C ASP A 221 2.09 -3.67 -8.72
N GLU A 222 2.56 -3.58 -9.98
CA GLU A 222 1.76 -3.81 -11.20
C GLU A 222 0.48 -2.97 -11.24
N MET A 223 0.59 -1.68 -10.91
CA MET A 223 -0.54 -0.78 -10.73
C MET A 223 -1.48 -0.67 -11.95
N ASN A 224 -1.01 -1.02 -13.12
CA ASN A 224 -1.78 -0.98 -14.37
C ASN A 224 -2.44 -2.32 -14.74
N LEU A 225 -2.54 -3.28 -13.82
CA LEU A 225 -3.41 -4.46 -13.98
C LEU A 225 -4.90 -4.08 -13.96
N SER A 226 -5.25 -3.03 -13.22
CA SER A 226 -6.55 -2.39 -13.28
C SER A 226 -6.44 -0.93 -13.73
N TYR A 227 -7.57 -0.28 -14.03
CA TYR A 227 -7.59 1.15 -14.34
C TYR A 227 -7.29 1.96 -13.08
N VAL A 228 -6.15 2.64 -13.06
CA VAL A 228 -5.68 3.43 -11.91
C VAL A 228 -6.69 4.48 -11.47
N GLU A 229 -7.38 5.09 -12.41
CA GLU A 229 -8.43 6.08 -12.15
C GLU A 229 -9.66 5.52 -11.42
N LEU A 230 -9.89 4.22 -11.38
CA LEU A 230 -11.01 3.65 -10.64
C LEU A 230 -10.70 3.55 -9.14
N TYR A 231 -9.54 3.04 -8.79
CA TYR A 231 -9.18 2.77 -7.39
C TYR A 231 -8.34 3.87 -6.74
N PHE A 232 -7.79 4.82 -7.51
CA PHE A 232 -6.86 5.86 -7.01
C PHE A 232 -7.33 7.30 -7.27
N SER A 233 -8.47 7.51 -7.93
CA SER A 233 -8.94 8.84 -8.37
C SER A 233 -9.14 9.85 -7.25
N ASP A 234 -9.71 9.42 -6.13
CA ASP A 234 -10.01 10.30 -5.01
C ASP A 234 -8.72 10.80 -4.36
N LEU A 235 -7.71 9.93 -4.24
CA LEU A 235 -6.39 10.32 -3.76
C LEU A 235 -5.74 11.30 -4.73
N LEU A 236 -5.76 11.03 -6.04
CA LEU A 236 -5.24 11.97 -7.04
C LEU A 236 -5.93 13.33 -6.97
N SER A 237 -7.22 13.36 -6.68
CA SER A 237 -7.96 14.61 -6.54
C SER A 237 -7.59 15.36 -5.25
N LYS A 238 -7.45 14.64 -4.14
CA LYS A 238 -7.01 15.20 -2.85
C LYS A 238 -5.57 15.72 -2.92
N PHE A 239 -4.67 14.99 -3.55
CA PHE A 239 -3.30 15.45 -3.81
C PHE A 239 -3.27 16.73 -4.63
N GLU A 240 -4.15 16.86 -5.62
CA GLU A 240 -4.22 18.07 -6.44
C GLU A 240 -4.71 19.29 -5.64
N THR A 241 -5.72 19.09 -4.79
CA THR A 241 -6.24 20.19 -3.94
C THR A 241 -5.19 20.69 -2.95
N ASN A 242 -4.31 19.80 -2.48
CA ASN A 242 -3.27 20.12 -1.49
C ASN A 242 -1.90 20.35 -2.13
N ARG A 243 -1.86 20.57 -3.44
CA ARG A 243 -0.62 20.74 -4.20
C ARG A 243 0.20 21.94 -3.72
N GLY A 244 1.46 21.70 -3.38
CA GLY A 244 2.37 22.74 -2.90
C GLY A 244 2.08 23.24 -1.48
N THR A 245 1.22 22.53 -0.74
CA THR A 245 0.95 22.80 0.67
C THR A 245 1.49 21.65 1.55
N ASP A 246 1.73 21.97 2.82
CA ASP A 246 2.10 20.95 3.84
C ASP A 246 0.84 20.34 4.51
N ASP A 247 -0.36 20.53 3.93
CA ASP A 247 -1.61 20.08 4.52
C ASP A 247 -1.74 18.55 4.49
N VAL A 248 -2.27 18.01 5.59
CA VAL A 248 -2.51 16.58 5.72
C VAL A 248 -3.77 16.18 4.97
N ILE A 249 -3.64 15.23 4.07
CA ILE A 249 -4.78 14.63 3.37
C ILE A 249 -5.45 13.64 4.30
N THR A 250 -6.78 13.67 4.36
CA THR A 250 -7.56 12.73 5.16
C THR A 250 -8.45 11.86 4.27
N TYR A 251 -8.55 10.57 4.64
CA TYR A 251 -9.52 9.64 4.09
C TYR A 251 -10.48 9.19 5.19
N ASP A 252 -11.78 9.30 4.94
CA ASP A 252 -12.81 8.97 5.90
C ASP A 252 -13.17 7.48 5.84
N ILE A 253 -12.81 6.74 6.90
CA ILE A 253 -13.14 5.33 7.08
C ILE A 253 -14.57 5.23 7.62
N SER A 254 -15.49 4.66 6.85
CA SER A 254 -16.86 4.44 7.29
C SER A 254 -16.91 3.41 8.41
N LEU A 255 -17.58 3.75 9.50
CA LEU A 255 -17.82 2.85 10.64
C LEU A 255 -19.27 2.35 10.70
N GLY A 256 -20.02 2.49 9.60
CA GLY A 256 -21.42 2.09 9.48
C GLY A 256 -22.42 3.21 9.75
N ALA A 257 -23.71 2.86 9.66
CA ALA A 257 -24.80 3.84 9.78
C ALA A 257 -24.81 4.50 11.16
N ASN A 258 -25.02 5.81 11.18
CA ASN A 258 -25.11 6.66 12.38
C ASN A 258 -23.83 6.77 13.22
N GLU A 259 -22.67 6.40 12.65
CA GLU A 259 -21.37 6.60 13.28
C GLU A 259 -20.57 7.68 12.54
N THR A 260 -19.83 8.49 13.27
CA THR A 260 -18.87 9.43 12.67
C THR A 260 -17.71 8.66 12.06
N PRO A 261 -17.32 8.92 10.80
CA PRO A 261 -16.17 8.27 10.19
C PRO A 261 -14.89 8.43 11.01
N GLU A 262 -14.01 7.46 10.95
CA GLU A 262 -12.64 7.57 11.43
C GLU A 262 -11.78 8.22 10.36
N LYS A 263 -10.92 9.16 10.74
CA LYS A 263 -10.02 9.84 9.81
C LYS A 263 -8.68 9.12 9.73
N MET A 264 -8.35 8.66 8.54
CA MET A 264 -7.01 8.16 8.24
C MET A 264 -6.21 9.29 7.57
N GLU A 265 -5.13 9.70 8.22
CA GLU A 265 -4.28 10.81 7.77
C GLU A 265 -3.17 10.29 6.84
N ILE A 266 -3.00 10.97 5.71
CA ILE A 266 -1.96 10.70 4.72
C ILE A 266 -1.08 11.94 4.70
N GLY A 267 -0.01 11.90 5.48
CA GLY A 267 0.93 13.02 5.64
C GLY A 267 2.04 13.02 4.60
N SER A 268 2.87 14.07 4.62
CA SER A 268 4.06 14.23 3.75
C SER A 268 5.17 13.20 4.04
N ASN A 269 5.03 12.40 5.10
CA ASN A 269 5.91 11.28 5.41
C ASN A 269 5.54 9.98 4.67
N ILE A 270 4.51 10.00 3.82
CA ILE A 270 4.06 8.86 3.03
C ILE A 270 4.32 9.12 1.55
N LEU A 271 5.22 8.33 0.96
CA LEU A 271 5.64 8.44 -0.44
C LEU A 271 4.97 7.34 -1.27
N TRP A 272 4.48 7.71 -2.47
CA TRP A 272 3.73 6.82 -3.34
C TRP A 272 4.51 6.48 -4.61
N VAL A 273 4.73 5.21 -4.82
CA VAL A 273 5.39 4.66 -6.01
C VAL A 273 4.52 3.58 -6.61
N GLY A 274 4.42 3.53 -7.93
CA GLY A 274 3.78 2.44 -8.64
C GLY A 274 4.74 1.80 -9.63
N THR A 275 4.62 0.50 -9.89
CA THR A 275 5.27 -0.14 -11.03
C THR A 275 4.25 -0.42 -12.12
N MET A 276 4.68 -0.35 -13.36
CA MET A 276 3.88 -0.80 -14.49
C MET A 276 4.72 -1.62 -15.48
N ASN A 277 4.13 -2.66 -16.01
CA ASN A 277 4.65 -3.40 -17.14
C ASN A 277 4.07 -2.80 -18.42
N GLU A 278 4.92 -2.67 -19.45
CA GLU A 278 4.51 -2.18 -20.76
C GLU A 278 4.34 -3.36 -21.72
N ASP A 279 3.46 -4.29 -21.37
CA ASP A 279 3.08 -5.43 -22.18
C ASP A 279 1.64 -5.28 -22.75
N GLU A 280 1.24 -6.17 -23.64
CA GLU A 280 -0.04 -6.11 -24.34
C GLU A 280 -1.25 -6.38 -23.44
N THR A 281 -1.02 -6.94 -22.25
CA THR A 281 -2.09 -7.39 -21.33
C THR A 281 -2.47 -6.34 -20.30
N THR A 282 -1.68 -5.26 -20.18
CA THR A 282 -1.85 -4.23 -19.15
C THR A 282 -2.61 -3.00 -19.66
N LYS A 283 -3.23 -2.26 -18.72
CA LYS A 283 -3.99 -1.04 -19.03
C LYS A 283 -3.04 0.15 -19.24
N ALA A 284 -3.37 1.00 -20.23
CA ALA A 284 -2.66 2.26 -20.38
C ALA A 284 -3.07 3.23 -19.28
N LEU A 285 -2.11 4.05 -18.80
CA LEU A 285 -2.43 5.13 -17.88
C LEU A 285 -3.20 6.23 -18.61
N SER A 286 -4.27 6.72 -18.00
CA SER A 286 -5.00 7.88 -18.52
C SER A 286 -4.19 9.18 -18.37
N ASP A 287 -4.52 10.18 -19.18
CA ASP A 287 -3.88 11.49 -19.11
C ASP A 287 -4.00 12.12 -17.72
N LYS A 288 -5.09 11.84 -16.99
CA LYS A 288 -5.28 12.33 -15.61
C LYS A 288 -4.21 11.79 -14.65
N VAL A 289 -3.81 10.53 -14.81
CA VAL A 289 -2.76 9.89 -14.01
C VAL A 289 -1.39 10.40 -14.44
N VAL A 290 -1.13 10.43 -15.75
CA VAL A 290 0.15 10.90 -16.32
C VAL A 290 0.46 12.34 -15.91
N ASP A 291 -0.53 13.24 -15.91
CA ASP A 291 -0.37 14.65 -15.52
C ASP A 291 0.04 14.84 -14.06
N ARG A 292 -0.39 13.90 -13.19
CA ARG A 292 -0.16 13.95 -11.73
C ARG A 292 0.95 13.03 -11.25
N SER A 293 1.57 12.28 -12.17
CA SER A 293 2.66 11.37 -11.87
C SER A 293 3.96 11.79 -12.53
N THR A 294 5.06 11.25 -12.03
CA THR A 294 6.36 11.27 -12.74
C THR A 294 6.58 9.86 -13.29
N LEU A 295 6.59 9.72 -14.62
CA LEU A 295 6.75 8.42 -15.28
C LEU A 295 8.23 8.17 -15.60
N LEU A 296 8.86 7.34 -14.81
CA LEU A 296 10.28 7.00 -14.88
C LEU A 296 10.45 5.69 -15.63
N THR A 297 11.03 5.76 -16.84
CA THR A 297 11.24 4.57 -17.66
C THR A 297 12.55 3.87 -17.28
N PHE A 298 12.46 2.59 -16.98
CA PHE A 298 13.62 1.76 -16.66
C PHE A 298 14.38 1.34 -17.92
N PRO A 299 15.70 1.46 -17.94
CA PRO A 299 16.51 0.96 -19.05
C PRO A 299 16.43 -0.57 -19.13
N ARG A 300 16.52 -1.12 -20.33
CA ARG A 300 16.68 -2.55 -20.52
C ARG A 300 18.08 -2.96 -20.09
N PRO A 301 18.25 -4.06 -19.33
CA PRO A 301 19.56 -4.52 -18.94
C PRO A 301 20.38 -4.90 -20.18
N LYS A 302 21.59 -4.38 -20.31
CA LYS A 302 22.53 -4.74 -21.39
C LYS A 302 23.09 -6.14 -21.18
N THR A 303 23.29 -6.50 -19.91
CA THR A 303 23.83 -7.82 -19.51
C THR A 303 22.86 -8.46 -18.51
N LEU A 304 22.53 -9.73 -18.74
CA LEU A 304 21.74 -10.50 -17.80
C LEU A 304 22.65 -10.97 -16.66
N VAL A 305 22.31 -10.62 -15.43
CA VAL A 305 23.08 -10.98 -14.25
C VAL A 305 22.26 -11.96 -13.41
N SER A 306 22.88 -13.07 -13.01
CA SER A 306 22.27 -13.99 -12.06
C SER A 306 22.26 -13.36 -10.66
N ARG A 307 21.11 -13.45 -9.97
CA ARG A 307 21.01 -13.04 -8.56
C ARG A 307 21.91 -13.94 -7.72
N ARG A 308 22.83 -13.37 -6.96
CA ARG A 308 23.63 -14.11 -5.99
C ARG A 308 22.75 -14.44 -4.79
N ALA A 309 22.46 -15.72 -4.58
CA ALA A 309 21.64 -16.21 -3.47
C ALA A 309 22.24 -15.94 -2.08
N ASP A 310 23.54 -15.73 -2.02
CA ASP A 310 24.33 -15.71 -0.76
C ASP A 310 24.52 -14.31 -0.18
N VAL A 311 24.07 -13.25 -0.87
CA VAL A 311 24.25 -11.89 -0.37
C VAL A 311 23.15 -11.57 0.63
N LYS A 312 23.50 -11.60 1.92
CA LYS A 312 22.63 -11.10 2.98
C LYS A 312 22.54 -9.58 2.86
N ILE A 313 21.34 -9.07 2.63
CA ILE A 313 21.08 -7.63 2.69
C ILE A 313 21.29 -7.19 4.14
N ALA A 314 22.26 -6.31 4.37
CA ALA A 314 22.51 -5.76 5.69
C ALA A 314 21.29 -4.96 6.16
N ALA A 315 20.90 -5.16 7.42
CA ALA A 315 19.81 -4.40 8.02
C ALA A 315 20.16 -2.89 8.07
N PRO A 316 19.18 -1.98 7.96
CA PRO A 316 19.42 -0.55 8.12
C PRO A 316 19.93 -0.27 9.55
N GLU A 317 20.92 0.60 9.67
CA GLU A 317 21.52 0.97 10.96
C GLU A 317 20.83 2.16 11.62
N LYS A 318 20.28 3.05 10.79
CA LYS A 318 19.62 4.29 11.20
C LYS A 318 18.38 4.52 10.38
N ARG A 319 17.40 5.23 10.97
CA ARG A 319 16.17 5.62 10.29
C ARG A 319 16.23 7.04 9.74
N LEU A 320 15.59 7.26 8.61
CA LEU A 320 15.34 8.60 8.08
C LEU A 320 14.15 9.20 8.82
N SER A 321 14.35 10.39 9.39
CA SER A 321 13.26 11.12 10.04
C SER A 321 12.52 12.01 9.02
N GLN A 322 11.22 12.19 9.24
CA GLN A 322 10.40 13.12 8.46
C GLN A 322 10.98 14.55 8.48
N ASN A 323 11.57 14.98 9.60
CA ASN A 323 12.18 16.31 9.72
C ASN A 323 13.35 16.48 8.75
N VAL A 324 14.21 15.48 8.60
CA VAL A 324 15.33 15.51 7.62
C VAL A 324 14.79 15.50 6.19
N TRP A 325 13.80 14.63 5.91
CA TRP A 325 13.15 14.57 4.60
C TRP A 325 12.53 15.91 4.21
N ASN A 326 11.71 16.48 5.07
CA ASN A 326 11.05 17.78 4.82
C ASN A 326 12.07 18.90 4.63
N LYS A 327 13.22 18.84 5.32
CA LYS A 327 14.32 19.80 5.08
C LYS A 327 14.83 19.69 3.66
N TRP A 328 15.07 18.48 3.13
CA TRP A 328 15.50 18.29 1.75
C TRP A 328 14.43 18.75 0.74
N CYS A 329 13.16 18.47 0.99
CA CYS A 329 12.06 18.95 0.14
C CYS A 329 11.97 20.49 0.06
N LYS A 330 12.34 21.19 1.14
CA LYS A 330 12.36 22.66 1.19
C LYS A 330 13.61 23.27 0.57
N VAL A 331 14.70 22.52 0.47
CA VAL A 331 15.92 22.97 -0.22
C VAL A 331 15.70 22.83 -1.72
N THR A 332 15.43 23.95 -2.37
CA THR A 332 15.22 24.08 -3.81
C THR A 332 15.87 25.36 -4.27
N LEU A 333 16.33 25.38 -5.51
CA LEU A 333 16.81 26.63 -6.13
C LEU A 333 15.63 27.55 -6.39
N ASP A 334 15.93 28.83 -6.49
CA ASP A 334 14.99 29.85 -6.92
C ASP A 334 15.57 30.65 -8.11
N GLU A 335 14.74 31.46 -8.75
CA GLU A 335 15.15 32.27 -9.92
C GLU A 335 16.28 33.26 -9.62
N GLU A 336 16.37 33.80 -8.40
CA GLU A 336 17.44 34.71 -8.01
C GLU A 336 18.80 34.01 -7.94
N GLN A 337 18.83 32.81 -7.38
CA GLN A 337 20.05 31.98 -7.23
C GLN A 337 20.63 31.53 -8.58
N ILE A 338 19.78 31.31 -9.58
CA ILE A 338 20.18 30.86 -10.93
C ILE A 338 20.43 32.08 -11.89
N LYS A 339 20.01 33.27 -11.50
CA LYS A 339 20.14 34.48 -12.31
C LYS A 339 21.57 34.72 -12.75
N GLY A 340 21.76 34.91 -14.04
CA GLY A 340 23.10 35.09 -14.66
C GLY A 340 23.90 33.78 -14.81
N LYS A 341 23.41 32.63 -14.28
CA LYS A 341 24.01 31.30 -14.46
C LYS A 341 23.26 30.52 -15.53
N ILE A 342 21.93 30.59 -15.49
CA ILE A 342 21.00 29.90 -16.40
C ILE A 342 19.92 30.87 -16.84
N ASP A 343 19.55 30.82 -18.12
CA ASP A 343 18.40 31.52 -18.67
C ASP A 343 17.20 30.55 -18.70
N ILE A 344 16.39 30.53 -17.62
CA ILE A 344 15.24 29.63 -17.47
C ILE A 344 14.18 29.85 -18.57
N GLU A 345 14.07 31.09 -19.11
CA GLU A 345 13.13 31.37 -20.19
C GLU A 345 13.44 30.61 -21.48
N ASN A 346 14.71 30.30 -21.74
CA ASN A 346 15.06 29.45 -22.88
C ASN A 346 14.52 28.01 -22.70
N TYR A 347 14.60 27.46 -21.51
CA TYR A 347 14.05 26.13 -21.23
C TYR A 347 12.51 26.11 -21.29
N ARG A 348 11.87 27.21 -20.84
CA ARG A 348 10.42 27.38 -20.98
C ARG A 348 10.01 27.43 -22.46
N LYS A 349 10.71 28.19 -23.29
CA LYS A 349 10.46 28.27 -24.73
C LYS A 349 10.62 26.94 -25.46
N ILE A 350 11.54 26.07 -25.01
CA ILE A 350 11.66 24.72 -25.54
C ILE A 350 10.36 23.94 -25.29
N ILE A 351 9.85 23.97 -24.07
CA ILE A 351 8.59 23.28 -23.71
C ILE A 351 7.40 23.89 -24.46
N GLU A 352 7.32 25.20 -24.58
CA GLU A 352 6.29 25.89 -25.36
C GLU A 352 6.34 25.50 -26.84
N SER A 353 7.54 25.45 -27.45
CA SER A 353 7.73 24.99 -28.83
C SER A 353 7.27 23.54 -29.04
N ILE A 354 7.55 22.65 -28.08
CA ILE A 354 7.05 21.27 -28.11
C ILE A 354 5.51 21.27 -27.99
N ASN A 355 4.97 22.06 -27.07
CA ASN A 355 3.52 22.17 -26.83
C ASN A 355 2.77 22.70 -28.06
N ASP A 356 3.33 23.66 -28.77
CA ASP A 356 2.76 24.18 -30.02
C ASP A 356 2.66 23.11 -31.11
N GLN A 357 3.62 22.19 -31.18
CA GLN A 357 3.50 21.06 -32.07
C GLN A 357 2.47 20.04 -31.58
N MET A 358 2.48 19.73 -30.26
CA MET A 358 1.55 18.77 -29.66
C MET A 358 0.08 19.22 -29.79
N SER A 359 -0.18 20.54 -29.75
CA SER A 359 -1.52 21.11 -29.91
C SER A 359 -2.17 20.74 -31.25
N LYS A 360 -1.37 20.56 -32.31
CA LYS A 360 -1.84 20.18 -33.67
C LYS A 360 -2.42 18.76 -33.73
N VAL A 361 -2.11 17.95 -32.73
CA VAL A 361 -2.64 16.57 -32.59
C VAL A 361 -3.52 16.42 -31.33
N ASN A 362 -4.05 17.54 -30.83
CA ASN A 362 -4.90 17.61 -29.64
C ASN A 362 -4.26 17.03 -28.35
N ARG A 363 -2.95 17.17 -28.24
CA ARG A 363 -2.18 16.77 -27.05
C ARG A 363 -1.51 18.00 -26.43
N ASN A 364 -2.19 18.69 -25.53
CA ASN A 364 -1.71 19.92 -24.92
C ASN A 364 -1.05 19.66 -23.57
N LEU A 365 0.01 20.44 -23.29
CA LEU A 365 0.62 20.54 -21.97
C LEU A 365 -0.03 21.68 -21.20
N GLY A 366 -0.51 21.38 -19.99
CA GLY A 366 -1.00 22.41 -19.08
C GLY A 366 0.13 23.05 -18.25
N HIS A 367 -0.18 24.17 -17.58
CA HIS A 367 0.77 24.85 -16.69
C HIS A 367 1.42 23.92 -15.65
N ARG A 368 0.71 22.89 -15.19
CA ARG A 368 1.22 21.89 -14.23
C ARG A 368 2.46 21.18 -14.72
N VAL A 369 2.56 20.90 -16.01
CA VAL A 369 3.71 20.18 -16.58
C VAL A 369 4.95 21.05 -16.45
N TRP A 370 4.87 22.33 -16.84
CA TRP A 370 5.99 23.26 -16.66
C TRP A 370 6.38 23.38 -15.19
N GLN A 371 5.44 23.67 -14.31
CA GLN A 371 5.69 23.78 -12.87
C GLN A 371 6.35 22.53 -12.27
N SER A 372 5.95 21.34 -12.75
CA SER A 372 6.58 20.09 -12.30
C SER A 372 7.99 19.91 -12.86
N ILE A 373 8.25 20.34 -14.10
CA ILE A 373 9.59 20.35 -14.71
C ILE A 373 10.50 21.29 -13.93
N GLU A 374 10.07 22.53 -13.74
CA GLU A 374 10.81 23.56 -12.99
C GLU A 374 11.13 23.07 -11.58
N ARG A 375 10.12 22.56 -10.84
CA ARG A 375 10.32 22.02 -9.49
C ARG A 375 11.27 20.84 -9.47
N TYR A 376 11.20 19.94 -10.46
CA TYR A 376 12.12 18.80 -10.58
C TYR A 376 13.57 19.28 -10.73
N VAL A 377 13.82 20.17 -11.68
CA VAL A 377 15.18 20.67 -11.98
C VAL A 377 15.76 21.46 -10.80
N PHE A 378 14.95 22.30 -10.17
CA PHE A 378 15.36 23.12 -9.02
C PHE A 378 15.58 22.32 -7.74
N SER A 379 14.96 21.15 -7.64
CA SER A 379 15.08 20.25 -6.48
C SER A 379 16.10 19.12 -6.68
N HIS A 380 16.69 19.01 -7.88
CA HIS A 380 17.61 17.93 -8.19
C HIS A 380 18.92 18.05 -7.38
N PRO A 381 19.35 17.01 -6.63
CA PRO A 381 20.47 17.10 -5.68
C PRO A 381 21.79 17.52 -6.33
N LEU A 382 22.08 17.05 -7.57
CA LEU A 382 23.31 17.41 -8.28
C LEU A 382 23.25 18.85 -8.81
N THR A 383 22.09 19.34 -9.17
CA THR A 383 21.91 20.74 -9.59
C THR A 383 22.17 21.67 -8.40
N ILE A 384 21.57 21.37 -7.25
CA ILE A 384 21.77 22.15 -6.01
C ILE A 384 23.24 22.14 -5.59
N ALA A 385 23.88 20.97 -5.58
CA ALA A 385 25.26 20.84 -5.10
C ALA A 385 26.29 21.56 -5.98
N ASN A 386 26.00 21.80 -7.26
CA ASN A 386 26.94 22.39 -8.22
C ASN A 386 26.61 23.84 -8.54
N ILE A 387 25.69 24.50 -7.82
CA ILE A 387 25.24 25.88 -8.15
C ILE A 387 26.38 26.88 -8.30
N ASP A 388 27.47 26.73 -7.54
CA ASP A 388 28.62 27.63 -7.57
C ASP A 388 29.72 27.20 -8.57
N ASN A 389 29.54 26.07 -9.25
CA ASN A 389 30.47 25.57 -10.29
C ASN A 389 29.84 25.77 -11.68
N GLY A 390 30.05 26.91 -12.30
CA GLY A 390 29.30 27.36 -13.48
C GLY A 390 29.20 26.36 -14.63
N THR A 391 30.30 25.68 -15.03
CA THR A 391 30.27 24.68 -16.13
C THR A 391 29.56 23.41 -15.72
N GLU A 392 29.85 22.87 -14.54
CA GLU A 392 29.23 21.67 -14.05
C GLU A 392 27.78 21.93 -13.68
N PHE A 393 27.45 23.10 -13.13
CA PHE A 393 26.08 23.49 -12.84
C PHE A 393 25.20 23.46 -14.10
N LYS A 394 25.67 24.08 -15.20
CA LYS A 394 24.94 24.04 -16.47
C LYS A 394 24.73 22.60 -16.96
N LYS A 395 25.76 21.76 -16.93
CA LYS A 395 25.68 20.36 -17.35
C LYS A 395 24.69 19.58 -16.52
N GLN A 396 24.69 19.74 -15.20
CA GLN A 396 23.75 19.06 -14.30
C GLN A 396 22.32 19.59 -14.48
N PHE A 397 22.16 20.88 -14.73
CA PHE A 397 20.86 21.49 -15.03
C PHE A 397 20.28 20.96 -16.35
N ASP A 398 21.08 20.92 -17.42
CA ASP A 398 20.69 20.34 -18.72
C ASP A 398 20.29 18.86 -18.59
N SER A 399 21.04 18.08 -17.77
CA SER A 399 20.71 16.67 -17.50
C SER A 399 19.38 16.53 -16.76
N ALA A 400 19.18 17.32 -15.69
CA ALA A 400 17.94 17.29 -14.92
C ALA A 400 16.73 17.76 -15.75
N PHE A 401 16.93 18.75 -16.64
CA PHE A 401 15.90 19.18 -17.59
C PHE A 401 15.53 18.06 -18.58
N ALA A 402 16.52 17.39 -19.16
CA ALA A 402 16.27 16.26 -20.06
C ALA A 402 15.51 15.12 -19.36
N GLU A 403 15.86 14.82 -18.11
CA GLU A 403 15.11 13.86 -17.27
C GLU A 403 13.65 14.27 -17.10
N ALA A 404 13.42 15.55 -16.73
CA ALA A 404 12.07 16.07 -16.54
C ALA A 404 11.25 16.03 -17.85
N VAL A 405 11.86 16.36 -19.01
CA VAL A 405 11.22 16.23 -20.33
C VAL A 405 10.87 14.77 -20.63
N ALA A 406 11.80 13.86 -20.38
CA ALA A 406 11.59 12.42 -20.59
C ALA A 406 10.46 11.86 -19.75
N PHE A 407 10.28 12.34 -18.50
CA PHE A 407 9.31 11.81 -17.55
C PHE A 407 7.95 12.49 -17.60
N LYS A 408 7.88 13.73 -18.06
CA LYS A 408 6.65 14.53 -18.03
C LYS A 408 6.07 14.84 -19.41
N VAL A 409 6.92 14.97 -20.44
CA VAL A 409 6.49 15.35 -21.79
C VAL A 409 6.39 14.14 -22.71
N MET A 410 7.46 13.35 -22.79
CA MET A 410 7.53 12.22 -23.72
C MET A 410 6.41 11.18 -23.54
N PRO A 411 5.98 10.82 -22.30
CA PRO A 411 4.87 9.88 -22.11
C PRO A 411 3.54 10.35 -22.73
N LYS A 412 3.34 11.66 -22.89
CA LYS A 412 2.12 12.23 -23.49
C LYS A 412 2.07 12.08 -25.02
N LEU A 413 3.20 11.81 -25.64
CA LEU A 413 3.26 11.52 -27.07
C LEU A 413 2.87 10.07 -27.40
N ARG A 414 2.73 9.21 -26.39
CA ARG A 414 2.39 7.80 -26.56
C ARG A 414 1.08 7.64 -27.33
N GLY A 415 1.08 6.74 -28.29
CA GLY A 415 -0.10 6.42 -29.08
C GLY A 415 -0.39 7.38 -30.25
N ILE A 416 0.40 8.43 -30.46
CA ILE A 416 0.30 9.27 -31.64
C ILE A 416 0.75 8.46 -32.87
N GLU A 417 -0.02 8.53 -33.96
CA GLU A 417 0.30 7.80 -35.18
C GLU A 417 1.58 8.35 -35.85
N VAL A 418 2.46 7.42 -36.26
CA VAL A 418 3.69 7.74 -37.00
C VAL A 418 3.40 7.73 -38.50
N SER A 419 2.30 8.38 -38.92
CA SER A 419 1.86 8.49 -40.31
C SER A 419 1.14 9.82 -40.56
N GLY A 420 1.00 10.24 -41.79
CA GLY A 420 0.25 11.44 -42.21
C GLY A 420 0.70 12.73 -41.52
N GLU A 421 -0.26 13.55 -41.12
CA GLU A 421 -0.02 14.85 -40.45
C GLU A 421 0.58 14.67 -39.05
N SER A 422 0.18 13.64 -38.30
CA SER A 422 0.74 13.34 -36.98
C SER A 422 2.24 13.05 -37.03
N LYS A 423 2.71 12.38 -38.09
CA LYS A 423 4.14 12.16 -38.32
C LYS A 423 4.90 13.46 -38.46
N LYS A 424 4.36 14.46 -39.21
CA LYS A 424 5.01 15.75 -39.40
C LYS A 424 5.18 16.47 -38.06
N VAL A 425 4.19 16.34 -37.16
CA VAL A 425 4.25 16.88 -35.79
C VAL A 425 5.37 16.19 -34.98
N LEU A 426 5.41 14.85 -35.02
CA LEU A 426 6.46 14.09 -34.33
C LEU A 426 7.86 14.41 -34.91
N ASP A 427 8.00 14.52 -36.24
CA ASP A 427 9.26 14.89 -36.88
C ASP A 427 9.71 16.31 -36.44
N ALA A 428 8.77 17.28 -36.34
CA ALA A 428 9.06 18.63 -35.85
C ALA A 428 9.50 18.63 -34.38
N ILE A 429 8.83 17.84 -33.52
CA ILE A 429 9.26 17.65 -32.11
C ILE A 429 10.66 17.01 -32.07
N GLY A 430 10.92 16.02 -32.96
CA GLY A 430 12.24 15.39 -33.08
C GLY A 430 13.36 16.37 -33.41
N VAL A 431 13.09 17.38 -34.25
CA VAL A 431 14.04 18.46 -34.53
C VAL A 431 14.33 19.27 -33.27
N ILE A 432 13.30 19.68 -32.51
CA ILE A 432 13.47 20.41 -31.25
C ILE A 432 14.29 19.59 -30.25
N ILE A 433 13.94 18.32 -30.09
CA ILE A 433 14.68 17.42 -29.17
C ILE A 433 16.15 17.28 -29.60
N ASN A 434 16.41 17.12 -30.90
CA ASN A 434 17.77 16.96 -31.40
C ASN A 434 18.63 18.23 -31.22
N THR A 435 18.00 19.40 -31.27
CA THR A 435 18.71 20.70 -31.17
C THR A 435 18.86 21.11 -29.70
N ASP A 436 17.79 21.04 -28.91
CA ASP A 436 17.70 21.69 -27.60
C ASP A 436 17.83 20.73 -26.43
N VAL A 437 17.56 19.41 -26.66
CA VAL A 437 17.67 18.34 -25.65
C VAL A 437 18.40 17.11 -26.24
N PRO A 438 19.63 17.27 -26.75
CA PRO A 438 20.32 16.27 -27.57
C PRO A 438 20.53 14.94 -26.84
N SER A 439 20.58 14.91 -25.51
CA SER A 439 20.70 13.69 -24.73
C SER A 439 19.51 12.72 -24.91
N LEU A 440 18.35 13.22 -25.37
CA LEU A 440 17.17 12.41 -25.64
C LEU A 440 17.04 11.99 -27.12
N SER A 441 17.93 12.45 -28.00
CA SER A 441 17.80 12.27 -29.45
C SER A 441 17.76 10.80 -29.89
N GLU A 442 18.60 9.95 -29.28
CA GLU A 442 18.62 8.51 -29.59
C GLU A 442 17.36 7.81 -29.13
N ASP A 443 16.93 8.10 -27.90
CA ASP A 443 15.69 7.54 -27.31
C ASP A 443 14.47 7.97 -28.11
N TYR A 444 14.44 9.23 -28.59
CA TYR A 444 13.37 9.74 -29.43
C TYR A 444 13.31 9.04 -30.79
N LYS A 445 14.47 8.88 -31.48
CA LYS A 445 14.56 8.13 -32.73
C LYS A 445 14.11 6.69 -32.56
N GLN A 446 14.49 6.06 -31.45
CA GLN A 446 14.04 4.71 -31.14
C GLN A 446 12.52 4.66 -30.94
N ALA A 447 11.93 5.62 -30.21
CA ALA A 447 10.49 5.71 -29.98
C ALA A 447 9.69 5.88 -31.29
N MET A 448 10.24 6.57 -32.29
CA MET A 448 9.67 6.69 -33.62
C MET A 448 9.75 5.40 -34.46
N SER A 449 10.71 4.52 -34.19
CA SER A 449 10.98 3.34 -34.98
C SER A 449 10.47 2.02 -34.41
N LEU A 450 10.18 1.97 -33.08
CA LEU A 450 9.77 0.74 -32.37
C LEU A 450 8.44 0.16 -32.88
N SER A 451 7.52 1.02 -33.30
CA SER A 451 6.26 0.63 -33.88
C SER A 451 6.11 1.33 -35.24
N SER A 452 5.73 0.59 -36.26
CA SER A 452 5.45 1.17 -37.58
C SER A 452 4.19 2.06 -37.63
N ARG A 453 3.42 2.08 -36.56
CA ARG A 453 2.10 2.75 -36.53
C ARG A 453 1.98 3.85 -35.48
N ILE A 454 2.56 3.67 -34.31
CA ILE A 454 2.37 4.62 -33.17
C ILE A 454 3.68 4.96 -32.51
N PHE A 455 3.79 6.19 -32.01
CA PHE A 455 4.90 6.61 -31.16
C PHE A 455 4.87 5.87 -29.83
N GLN A 456 5.99 5.27 -29.46
CA GLN A 456 6.08 4.50 -28.23
C GLN A 456 7.35 4.89 -27.46
N TRP A 457 7.18 5.71 -26.44
CA TRP A 457 8.26 6.08 -25.52
C TRP A 457 8.48 4.96 -24.51
N CYS A 458 9.49 4.15 -24.71
CA CYS A 458 9.86 3.03 -23.84
C CYS A 458 11.37 2.83 -23.73
N SER A 459 12.14 3.79 -24.23
CA SER A 459 13.58 3.77 -24.16
C SER A 459 14.07 4.67 -23.03
N ALA A 460 15.15 4.27 -22.40
CA ALA A 460 15.80 5.03 -21.34
C ALA A 460 17.34 4.90 -21.45
N LYS A 461 17.86 4.87 -22.68
CA LYS A 461 19.31 4.78 -22.92
C LYS A 461 20.06 5.92 -22.23
N PHE A 462 19.47 7.11 -22.25
CA PHE A 462 20.05 8.29 -21.58
C PHE A 462 20.17 8.13 -20.05
N MET A 463 19.46 7.19 -19.44
CA MET A 463 19.57 6.85 -18.02
C MET A 463 20.70 5.85 -17.73
N ASP A 464 21.32 5.30 -18.76
CA ASP A 464 22.34 4.28 -18.67
C ASP A 464 23.73 4.95 -18.72
N VAL A 465 24.44 5.00 -17.58
CA VAL A 465 25.71 5.73 -17.45
C VAL A 465 26.91 5.01 -18.07
N GLU A 466 26.80 3.72 -18.38
CA GLU A 466 27.91 2.96 -19.00
C GLU A 466 28.26 3.41 -20.43
N SER A 467 27.44 4.31 -21.04
CA SER A 467 27.67 4.82 -22.39
C SER A 467 28.56 6.06 -22.49
N THR A 468 29.07 6.60 -21.38
CA THR A 468 29.83 7.88 -21.36
C THR A 468 31.31 7.73 -21.03
N ASN A 469 31.82 6.52 -20.89
CA ASN A 469 33.26 6.23 -20.75
C ASN A 469 33.80 5.46 -21.97
N ASN A 470 33.70 6.07 -23.15
CA ASN A 470 34.54 5.78 -24.31
C ASN A 470 34.95 7.08 -25.00
#